data_54d4233cbfeda172aa622aed900b41cb
#
_entry.id   54d4233cbfeda172aa622aed900b41cb
#
_cell.length_a   1.000
_cell.length_b   1.000
_cell.length_c   1.000
_cell.angle_alpha   90.00
_cell.angle_beta   90.00
_cell.angle_gamma   90.00
#
_symmetry.space_group_name_H-M   'P 1'
#
loop_
_entity.id
_entity.type
_entity.pdbx_description
1 polymer ?
#
loop_
_entity_poly.entity_id
_entity_poly.type
_entity_poly.pdbx_seq_one_letter_code
_entity_poly.pdbx_strand_id
1 'polypeptide(L)'
;MKNAASGAVVIAGISTGTGKTTVSMALMRLLSINGIAVAPFKVGPDFIDPQFHEKTTGMRSVNLDGFMTSADYIRRAVAARESEGSFCVIEGMMGLFDGLSAGRDFASTAWVSKVLDAPVVMVLDASATMRTSAAVAWGLREYARRRGVRVAGVILTKTASKPHFEGCKRAIEATGVTVFGHIPETPEFAIKERHLGLSLQGSIKTISSLADSMALCLGKSLDPGAFLRRFRRSPRHVPALVEVRKDARVRIGVAADFAFNFYYHDNLDLLRRAGADVVPFSPVSGDSVDMFDGLYIGGGYPELYASSISGNASMLSSMRKAVENGMPVYAECGGFMMLCRKLEVGSSRYRMAGVFDASVKLTRSPAIGYRKVRTSAATPLGRKGLNARGHEFHYARLTTDTRDEASKPFKVWKAEGKEHSGEGFVSGNAVGSFLHLHFGSNPSLAGNLVRACSSYSRS
;
A
#
# COMPACT_ATOMS: atom_id res chain seq x y z
N MET A 1 -24.31 -16.38 14.65
CA MET A 1 -23.44 -15.38 15.27
C MET A 1 -22.00 -15.69 14.84
N LYS A 2 -21.37 -14.84 14.02
CA LYS A 2 -19.94 -15.03 13.68
C LYS A 2 -19.14 -14.97 14.97
N ASN A 3 -18.31 -15.98 15.22
CA ASN A 3 -17.43 -16.00 16.39
C ASN A 3 -16.54 -14.74 16.35
N ALA A 4 -16.86 -13.75 17.17
CA ALA A 4 -16.08 -12.53 17.29
C ALA A 4 -14.66 -12.91 17.80
N ALA A 5 -13.70 -12.95 16.90
CA ALA A 5 -12.31 -13.31 17.20
C ALA A 5 -11.45 -12.04 17.11
N SER A 6 -11.65 -11.09 18.04
CA SER A 6 -10.77 -9.92 18.11
C SER A 6 -9.35 -10.31 18.48
N GLY A 7 -8.37 -9.72 17.81
CA GLY A 7 -6.96 -9.95 18.03
C GLY A 7 -6.10 -9.45 16.88
N ALA A 8 -4.79 -9.46 17.06
CA ALA A 8 -3.85 -9.02 16.04
C ALA A 8 -2.54 -9.82 16.07
N VAL A 9 -1.99 -10.05 14.88
CA VAL A 9 -0.66 -10.66 14.70
C VAL A 9 0.11 -9.93 13.62
N VAL A 10 1.41 -9.75 13.82
CA VAL A 10 2.34 -9.19 12.83
C VAL A 10 3.13 -10.33 12.20
N ILE A 11 3.09 -10.46 10.89
CA ILE A 11 3.88 -11.41 10.11
C ILE A 11 5.13 -10.70 9.60
N ALA A 12 6.30 -11.07 10.09
CA ALA A 12 7.56 -10.40 9.75
C ALA A 12 8.59 -11.40 9.25
N GLY A 13 9.56 -10.94 8.47
CA GLY A 13 10.69 -11.75 7.98
C GLY A 13 12.04 -11.21 8.43
N ILE A 14 13.10 -11.92 8.09
CA ILE A 14 14.47 -11.47 8.28
C ILE A 14 14.91 -10.51 7.15
N SER A 15 14.27 -10.60 5.99
CA SER A 15 14.56 -9.80 4.80
C SER A 15 13.39 -9.86 3.80
N THR A 16 13.53 -9.14 2.68
CA THR A 16 12.69 -9.34 1.50
C THR A 16 12.92 -10.74 0.91
N GLY A 17 11.87 -11.34 0.33
CA GLY A 17 11.96 -12.67 -0.33
C GLY A 17 11.86 -13.87 0.60
N THR A 18 11.67 -13.70 1.92
CA THR A 18 11.50 -14.80 2.88
C THR A 18 10.13 -15.49 2.82
N GLY A 19 9.20 -15.03 1.97
CA GLY A 19 7.86 -15.60 1.85
C GLY A 19 6.81 -14.97 2.78
N LYS A 20 7.03 -13.75 3.26
CA LYS A 20 6.02 -13.03 4.10
C LYS A 20 4.65 -12.97 3.45
N THR A 21 4.58 -12.55 2.19
CA THR A 21 3.32 -12.42 1.45
C THR A 21 2.63 -13.78 1.28
N THR A 22 3.39 -14.83 0.96
CA THR A 22 2.88 -16.21 0.88
C THR A 22 2.28 -16.66 2.21
N VAL A 23 2.99 -16.46 3.32
CA VAL A 23 2.51 -16.83 4.67
C VAL A 23 1.31 -15.98 5.09
N SER A 24 1.33 -14.68 4.81
CA SER A 24 0.22 -13.77 5.12
C SER A 24 -1.05 -14.17 4.37
N MET A 25 -0.97 -14.41 3.07
CA MET A 25 -2.11 -14.90 2.25
C MET A 25 -2.61 -16.25 2.76
N ALA A 26 -1.71 -17.22 2.99
CA ALA A 26 -2.05 -18.53 3.51
C ALA A 26 -2.80 -18.44 4.85
N LEU A 27 -2.29 -17.65 5.79
CA LEU A 27 -2.89 -17.46 7.10
C LEU A 27 -4.23 -16.74 7.01
N MET A 28 -4.31 -15.63 6.27
CA MET A 28 -5.54 -14.89 6.05
C MET A 28 -6.63 -15.78 5.48
N ARG A 29 -6.30 -16.56 4.44
CA ARG A 29 -7.26 -17.47 3.81
C ARG A 29 -7.64 -18.62 4.72
N LEU A 30 -6.68 -19.23 5.41
CA LEU A 30 -6.92 -20.33 6.37
C LEU A 30 -7.89 -19.89 7.47
N LEU A 31 -7.71 -18.71 8.03
CA LEU A 31 -8.62 -18.14 9.02
C LEU A 31 -10.00 -17.86 8.43
N SER A 32 -10.06 -17.28 7.22
CA SER A 32 -11.32 -16.94 6.55
C SER A 32 -12.17 -18.16 6.24
N ILE A 33 -11.59 -19.25 5.73
CA ILE A 33 -12.34 -20.50 5.44
C ILE A 33 -12.81 -21.20 6.72
N ASN A 34 -12.19 -20.91 7.88
CA ASN A 34 -12.64 -21.35 9.18
C ASN A 34 -13.66 -20.38 9.85
N GLY A 35 -14.27 -19.49 9.06
CA GLY A 35 -15.36 -18.61 9.52
C GLY A 35 -14.93 -17.39 10.31
N ILE A 36 -13.63 -17.05 10.33
CA ILE A 36 -13.10 -15.88 11.01
C ILE A 36 -13.11 -14.68 10.07
N ALA A 37 -13.66 -13.56 10.52
CA ALA A 37 -13.52 -12.28 9.81
C ALA A 37 -12.07 -11.79 9.94
N VAL A 38 -11.37 -11.68 8.81
CA VAL A 38 -9.95 -11.26 8.77
C VAL A 38 -9.85 -9.86 8.20
N ALA A 39 -9.22 -8.95 8.96
CA ALA A 39 -8.85 -7.62 8.48
C ALA A 39 -7.35 -7.60 8.12
N PRO A 40 -7.01 -7.42 6.84
CA PRO A 40 -5.63 -7.38 6.38
C PRO A 40 -5.04 -5.97 6.51
N PHE A 41 -3.73 -5.94 6.84
CA PHE A 41 -2.95 -4.71 6.89
C PHE A 41 -1.55 -4.95 6.29
N LYS A 42 -0.95 -3.87 5.77
CA LYS A 42 0.43 -3.87 5.27
C LYS A 42 1.25 -2.78 5.95
N VAL A 43 2.42 -3.11 6.47
CA VAL A 43 3.37 -2.11 6.97
C VAL A 43 4.06 -1.42 5.79
N GLY A 44 4.14 -0.09 5.84
CA GLY A 44 4.86 0.72 4.85
C GLY A 44 4.07 1.09 3.58
N PRO A 45 4.73 1.77 2.62
CA PRO A 45 4.09 2.37 1.44
C PRO A 45 4.01 1.38 0.27
N ASP A 46 3.33 0.29 0.44
CA ASP A 46 3.19 -0.77 -0.55
C ASP A 46 1.78 -0.75 -1.16
N PHE A 47 1.67 -0.80 -2.49
CA PHE A 47 0.41 -0.85 -3.22
C PHE A 47 0.12 -2.24 -3.82
N ILE A 48 1.07 -3.16 -3.74
CA ILE A 48 1.03 -4.46 -4.41
C ILE A 48 0.49 -5.53 -3.47
N ASP A 49 1.14 -5.73 -2.32
CA ASP A 49 0.70 -6.72 -1.34
C ASP A 49 -0.73 -6.47 -0.83
N PRO A 50 -1.19 -5.20 -0.60
CA PRO A 50 -2.59 -4.92 -0.29
C PRO A 50 -3.59 -5.50 -1.28
N GLN A 51 -3.30 -5.50 -2.58
CA GLN A 51 -4.21 -6.06 -3.60
C GLN A 51 -4.30 -7.60 -3.50
N PHE A 52 -3.21 -8.28 -3.14
CA PHE A 52 -3.25 -9.72 -2.85
C PHE A 52 -4.09 -10.01 -1.60
N HIS A 53 -3.90 -9.22 -0.56
CA HIS A 53 -4.68 -9.33 0.67
C HIS A 53 -6.18 -9.19 0.42
N GLU A 54 -6.57 -8.19 -0.38
CA GLU A 54 -7.97 -7.94 -0.73
C GLU A 54 -8.59 -9.10 -1.50
N LYS A 55 -7.87 -9.62 -2.49
CA LYS A 55 -8.34 -10.79 -3.26
C LYS A 55 -8.40 -12.07 -2.43
N THR A 56 -7.55 -12.17 -1.39
CA THR A 56 -7.51 -13.31 -0.48
C THR A 56 -8.66 -13.28 0.54
N THR A 57 -9.00 -12.10 1.06
CA THR A 57 -9.93 -11.94 2.19
C THR A 57 -11.28 -11.37 1.80
N GLY A 58 -11.39 -10.70 0.65
CA GLY A 58 -12.53 -9.86 0.27
C GLY A 58 -12.61 -8.54 1.05
N MET A 59 -11.62 -8.24 1.90
CA MET A 59 -11.57 -7.05 2.75
C MET A 59 -10.45 -6.12 2.30
N ARG A 60 -10.71 -4.81 2.31
CA ARG A 60 -9.68 -3.80 1.98
C ARG A 60 -8.50 -3.89 2.93
N SER A 61 -7.29 -3.89 2.38
CA SER A 61 -6.04 -3.86 3.13
C SER A 61 -5.58 -2.43 3.36
N VAL A 62 -5.25 -2.08 4.59
CA VAL A 62 -4.85 -0.72 4.99
C VAL A 62 -3.35 -0.66 5.25
N ASN A 63 -2.71 0.41 4.77
CA ASN A 63 -1.28 0.63 4.99
C ASN A 63 -1.05 1.23 6.39
N LEU A 64 -0.18 0.60 7.18
CA LEU A 64 0.26 1.08 8.48
C LEU A 64 1.68 1.66 8.34
N ASP A 65 1.78 2.97 8.18
CA ASP A 65 3.04 3.63 7.92
C ASP A 65 3.37 4.68 8.98
N GLY A 66 4.46 4.44 9.73
CA GLY A 66 4.89 5.31 10.84
C GLY A 66 5.49 6.64 10.39
N PHE A 67 6.00 6.73 9.16
CA PHE A 67 6.53 7.97 8.63
C PHE A 67 5.41 8.86 8.08
N MET A 68 4.50 8.29 7.29
CA MET A 68 3.44 9.05 6.65
C MET A 68 2.29 9.38 7.59
N THR A 69 2.07 8.55 8.61
CA THR A 69 1.02 8.78 9.60
C THR A 69 1.58 8.90 11.03
N SER A 70 0.76 8.73 12.05
CA SER A 70 1.18 8.75 13.45
C SER A 70 0.91 7.40 14.13
N ALA A 71 1.56 7.17 15.29
CA ALA A 71 1.27 6.01 16.12
C ALA A 71 -0.21 5.93 16.52
N ASP A 72 -0.84 7.07 16.80
CA ASP A 72 -2.26 7.14 17.14
C ASP A 72 -3.14 6.77 15.94
N TYR A 73 -2.80 7.26 14.75
CA TYR A 73 -3.49 6.87 13.51
C TYR A 73 -3.46 5.36 13.30
N ILE A 74 -2.29 4.74 13.43
CA ILE A 74 -2.10 3.29 13.29
C ILE A 74 -2.94 2.52 14.33
N ARG A 75 -2.94 2.96 15.60
CA ARG A 75 -3.77 2.33 16.64
C ARG A 75 -5.25 2.40 16.30
N ARG A 76 -5.75 3.55 15.84
CA ARG A 76 -7.15 3.74 15.47
C ARG A 76 -7.55 2.88 14.28
N ALA A 77 -6.71 2.79 13.25
CA ALA A 77 -6.98 1.98 12.06
C ALA A 77 -7.19 0.50 12.41
N VAL A 78 -6.32 -0.06 13.29
CA VAL A 78 -6.42 -1.45 13.71
C VAL A 78 -7.58 -1.65 14.69
N ALA A 79 -7.74 -0.77 15.68
CA ALA A 79 -8.80 -0.86 16.68
C ALA A 79 -10.21 -0.78 16.06
N ALA A 80 -10.40 0.00 15.00
CA ALA A 80 -11.64 0.06 14.25
C ALA A 80 -12.04 -1.32 13.72
N ARG A 81 -11.11 -2.07 13.14
CA ARG A 81 -11.35 -3.42 12.62
C ARG A 81 -11.53 -4.46 13.73
N GLU A 82 -10.79 -4.33 14.83
CA GLU A 82 -10.98 -5.18 16.01
C GLU A 82 -12.38 -4.97 16.63
N SER A 83 -12.88 -3.74 16.68
CA SER A 83 -14.21 -3.43 17.20
C SER A 83 -15.35 -3.97 16.32
N GLU A 84 -15.10 -4.16 15.01
CA GLU A 84 -16.00 -4.84 14.07
C GLU A 84 -15.97 -6.39 14.24
N GLY A 85 -15.18 -6.91 15.17
CA GLY A 85 -15.05 -8.35 15.44
C GLY A 85 -14.06 -9.06 14.51
N SER A 86 -13.20 -8.34 13.81
CA SER A 86 -12.20 -8.91 12.91
C SER A 86 -10.91 -9.27 13.62
N PHE A 87 -10.25 -10.36 13.14
CA PHE A 87 -8.87 -10.69 13.50
C PHE A 87 -7.91 -9.99 12.52
N CYS A 88 -6.99 -9.18 13.04
CA CYS A 88 -6.09 -8.37 12.25
C CYS A 88 -4.81 -9.13 11.91
N VAL A 89 -4.53 -9.34 10.63
CA VAL A 89 -3.27 -9.89 10.13
C VAL A 89 -2.48 -8.78 9.46
N ILE A 90 -1.30 -8.47 10.02
CA ILE A 90 -0.48 -7.33 9.63
C ILE A 90 0.79 -7.85 8.97
N GLU A 91 0.89 -7.72 7.65
CA GLU A 91 2.11 -8.09 6.94
C GLU A 91 3.18 -7.01 7.07
N GLY A 92 4.37 -7.41 7.51
CA GLY A 92 5.54 -6.55 7.61
C GLY A 92 6.21 -6.24 6.28
N MET A 93 7.06 -5.23 6.28
CA MET A 93 7.89 -4.81 5.15
C MET A 93 9.37 -5.12 5.44
N MET A 94 10.12 -5.53 4.43
CA MET A 94 11.57 -5.84 4.56
C MET A 94 11.88 -6.81 5.73
N GLY A 95 12.97 -6.62 6.46
CA GLY A 95 13.22 -7.30 7.72
C GLY A 95 12.48 -6.65 8.89
N LEU A 96 12.33 -7.41 10.00
CA LEU A 96 11.59 -6.96 11.18
C LEU A 96 12.03 -5.58 11.70
N PHE A 97 13.33 -5.32 11.69
CA PHE A 97 13.93 -4.09 12.24
C PHE A 97 14.31 -3.06 11.17
N ASP A 98 14.11 -3.40 9.90
CA ASP A 98 14.42 -2.50 8.79
C ASP A 98 13.33 -1.42 8.68
N GLY A 99 13.73 -0.19 8.91
CA GLY A 99 12.84 0.97 8.92
C GLY A 99 13.42 2.13 8.12
N LEU A 100 13.13 3.35 8.59
CA LEU A 100 13.55 4.57 7.92
C LEU A 100 15.09 4.72 7.87
N SER A 101 15.79 4.29 8.91
CA SER A 101 17.25 4.34 8.99
C SER A 101 17.83 3.18 9.78
N ALA A 102 19.10 2.87 9.55
CA ALA A 102 19.79 1.75 10.19
C ALA A 102 19.94 1.90 11.72
N GLY A 103 19.89 3.12 12.25
CA GLY A 103 20.13 3.40 13.67
C GLY A 103 18.88 3.39 14.54
N ARG A 104 17.68 3.31 13.98
CA ARG A 104 16.42 3.45 14.72
C ARG A 104 15.35 2.50 14.20
N ASP A 105 14.57 1.93 15.11
CA ASP A 105 13.42 1.06 14.74
C ASP A 105 12.25 1.85 14.12
N PHE A 106 12.28 3.18 14.11
CA PHE A 106 11.17 4.02 13.65
C PHE A 106 10.70 3.66 12.24
N ALA A 107 9.39 3.53 12.09
CA ALA A 107 8.71 3.11 10.85
C ALA A 107 9.05 1.69 10.35
N SER A 108 9.76 0.87 11.14
CA SER A 108 9.94 -0.56 10.87
C SER A 108 8.74 -1.39 11.28
N THR A 109 8.71 -2.66 10.86
CA THR A 109 7.72 -3.64 11.31
C THR A 109 7.76 -3.84 12.82
N ALA A 110 8.95 -3.83 13.43
CA ALA A 110 9.14 -3.89 14.89
C ALA A 110 8.51 -2.69 15.60
N TRP A 111 8.65 -1.49 15.04
CA TRP A 111 8.03 -0.30 15.58
C TRP A 111 6.50 -0.37 15.54
N VAL A 112 5.91 -0.82 14.41
CA VAL A 112 4.47 -1.02 14.29
C VAL A 112 3.96 -2.06 15.29
N SER A 113 4.68 -3.19 15.46
CA SER A 113 4.37 -4.21 16.47
C SER A 113 4.31 -3.61 17.87
N LYS A 114 5.28 -2.76 18.25
CA LYS A 114 5.30 -2.05 19.56
C LYS A 114 4.13 -1.06 19.69
N VAL A 115 3.86 -0.25 18.65
CA VAL A 115 2.74 0.71 18.66
C VAL A 115 1.40 0.01 18.90
N LEU A 116 1.23 -1.17 18.32
CA LEU A 116 0.01 -1.97 18.40
C LEU A 116 0.01 -2.94 19.58
N ASP A 117 1.13 -3.11 20.29
CA ASP A 117 1.33 -4.20 21.23
C ASP A 117 0.84 -5.54 20.63
N ALA A 118 1.19 -5.79 19.38
CA ALA A 118 0.81 -6.98 18.65
C ALA A 118 2.02 -7.92 18.54
N PRO A 119 1.87 -9.21 18.92
CA PRO A 119 2.98 -10.15 18.85
C PRO A 119 3.35 -10.45 17.40
N VAL A 120 4.62 -10.77 17.19
CA VAL A 120 5.21 -11.07 15.90
C VAL A 120 5.32 -12.59 15.71
N VAL A 121 4.92 -13.07 14.54
CA VAL A 121 5.29 -14.38 14.00
C VAL A 121 6.34 -14.14 12.93
N MET A 122 7.52 -14.72 13.11
CA MET A 122 8.62 -14.60 12.16
C MET A 122 8.48 -15.63 11.04
N VAL A 123 8.68 -15.18 9.82
CA VAL A 123 8.81 -16.05 8.64
C VAL A 123 10.28 -16.31 8.40
N LEU A 124 10.68 -17.56 8.48
CA LEU A 124 12.06 -17.99 8.25
C LEU A 124 12.16 -18.86 7.00
N ASP A 125 13.00 -18.43 6.08
CA ASP A 125 13.37 -19.21 4.91
C ASP A 125 14.29 -20.35 5.35
N ALA A 126 13.85 -21.59 5.14
CA ALA A 126 14.55 -22.82 5.53
C ALA A 126 15.26 -23.50 4.36
N SER A 127 15.29 -22.91 3.14
CA SER A 127 15.74 -23.55 1.88
C SER A 127 17.16 -24.06 2.00
N ALA A 128 18.07 -23.77 2.67
CA ALA A 128 19.44 -24.32 2.73
C ALA A 128 19.92 -24.54 4.17
N THR A 129 18.99 -24.70 5.11
CA THR A 129 19.33 -24.81 6.53
C THR A 129 18.54 -25.93 7.20
N MET A 130 19.08 -26.46 8.29
CA MET A 130 18.35 -27.33 9.20
C MET A 130 18.54 -26.83 10.64
N ARG A 131 19.61 -27.30 11.31
CA ARG A 131 19.87 -26.92 12.71
C ARG A 131 20.25 -25.45 12.89
N THR A 132 20.89 -24.84 11.91
CA THR A 132 21.23 -23.40 11.93
C THR A 132 20.00 -22.50 12.04
N SER A 133 18.83 -22.93 11.53
CA SER A 133 17.57 -22.20 11.69
C SER A 133 17.21 -21.93 13.16
N ALA A 134 17.64 -22.81 14.06
CA ALA A 134 17.43 -22.65 15.51
C ALA A 134 18.24 -21.45 16.06
N ALA A 135 19.48 -21.27 15.62
CA ALA A 135 20.29 -20.12 16.03
C ALA A 135 19.70 -18.81 15.51
N VAL A 136 19.18 -18.81 14.27
CA VAL A 136 18.50 -17.64 13.69
C VAL A 136 17.21 -17.32 14.47
N ALA A 137 16.35 -18.31 14.72
CA ALA A 137 15.10 -18.11 15.43
C ALA A 137 15.33 -17.60 16.87
N TRP A 138 16.28 -18.20 17.59
CA TRP A 138 16.65 -17.81 18.94
C TRP A 138 17.25 -16.41 18.98
N GLY A 139 18.21 -16.11 18.12
CA GLY A 139 18.86 -14.79 18.03
C GLY A 139 17.88 -13.68 17.73
N LEU A 140 16.96 -13.90 16.78
CA LEU A 140 15.91 -12.94 16.46
C LEU A 140 14.96 -12.69 17.64
N ARG A 141 14.51 -13.76 18.30
CA ARG A 141 13.64 -13.64 19.49
C ARG A 141 14.34 -12.87 20.61
N GLU A 142 15.60 -13.17 20.90
CA GLU A 142 16.34 -12.52 21.97
C GLU A 142 16.66 -11.07 21.65
N TYR A 143 17.04 -10.78 20.40
CA TYR A 143 17.25 -9.40 19.93
C TYR A 143 15.95 -8.59 19.98
N ALA A 144 14.83 -9.17 19.55
CA ALA A 144 13.52 -8.56 19.60
C ALA A 144 13.07 -8.26 21.04
N ARG A 145 13.26 -9.24 21.95
CA ARG A 145 12.93 -9.10 23.37
C ARG A 145 13.65 -7.90 24.00
N ARG A 146 14.95 -7.73 23.74
CA ARG A 146 15.76 -6.59 24.22
C ARG A 146 15.27 -5.26 23.70
N ARG A 147 14.53 -5.24 22.58
CA ARG A 147 13.93 -4.05 21.98
C ARG A 147 12.44 -3.87 22.29
N GLY A 148 11.90 -4.68 23.20
CA GLY A 148 10.49 -4.60 23.59
C GLY A 148 9.52 -5.13 22.54
N VAL A 149 9.97 -6.01 21.64
CA VAL A 149 9.14 -6.71 20.64
C VAL A 149 8.94 -8.15 21.06
N ARG A 150 7.69 -8.60 21.09
CA ARG A 150 7.32 -9.97 21.47
C ARG A 150 7.24 -10.85 20.24
N VAL A 151 8.24 -11.71 20.02
CA VAL A 151 8.19 -12.78 19.03
C VAL A 151 7.46 -13.99 19.64
N ALA A 152 6.30 -14.35 19.10
CA ALA A 152 5.46 -15.45 19.60
C ALA A 152 5.92 -16.81 19.07
N GLY A 153 6.60 -16.84 17.94
CA GLY A 153 7.13 -18.03 17.29
C GLY A 153 7.45 -17.79 15.83
N VAL A 154 7.60 -18.87 15.08
CA VAL A 154 8.01 -18.84 13.68
C VAL A 154 7.09 -19.69 12.80
N ILE A 155 7.01 -19.33 11.51
CA ILE A 155 6.53 -20.17 10.41
C ILE A 155 7.67 -20.34 9.43
N LEU A 156 7.94 -21.60 9.02
CA LEU A 156 9.02 -21.91 8.09
C LEU A 156 8.50 -21.86 6.65
N THR A 157 9.31 -21.34 5.76
CA THR A 157 9.04 -21.36 4.30
C THR A 157 10.13 -22.14 3.58
N LYS A 158 9.84 -22.57 2.37
CA LYS A 158 10.77 -23.26 1.45
C LYS A 158 11.41 -24.50 2.09
N THR A 159 10.64 -25.25 2.89
CA THR A 159 11.09 -26.55 3.39
C THR A 159 11.07 -27.57 2.25
N ALA A 160 12.17 -28.30 2.06
CA ALA A 160 12.32 -29.23 0.93
C ALA A 160 11.48 -30.52 1.08
N SER A 161 11.21 -30.95 2.32
CA SER A 161 10.49 -32.19 2.61
C SER A 161 9.91 -32.20 4.02
N LYS A 162 9.03 -33.17 4.32
CA LYS A 162 8.50 -33.36 5.67
C LYS A 162 9.62 -33.70 6.70
N PRO A 163 10.58 -34.63 6.44
CA PRO A 163 11.70 -34.85 7.34
C PRO A 163 12.56 -33.59 7.57
N HIS A 164 12.77 -32.77 6.54
CA HIS A 164 13.49 -31.51 6.68
C HIS A 164 12.73 -30.53 7.61
N PHE A 165 11.42 -30.37 7.40
CA PHE A 165 10.58 -29.57 8.31
C PHE A 165 10.67 -30.05 9.75
N GLU A 166 10.48 -31.36 10.00
CA GLU A 166 10.53 -31.93 11.35
C GLU A 166 11.93 -31.76 12.00
N GLY A 167 13.00 -31.83 11.21
CA GLY A 167 14.36 -31.55 11.67
C GLY A 167 14.55 -30.10 12.11
N CYS A 168 14.11 -29.13 11.29
CA CYS A 168 14.13 -27.71 11.63
C CYS A 168 13.26 -27.42 12.85
N LYS A 169 12.03 -27.96 12.90
CA LYS A 169 11.09 -27.79 14.00
C LYS A 169 11.69 -28.24 15.32
N ARG A 170 12.19 -29.49 15.42
CA ARG A 170 12.82 -29.99 16.64
C ARG A 170 13.99 -29.10 17.07
N ALA A 171 14.83 -28.66 16.14
CA ALA A 171 15.98 -27.82 16.47
C ALA A 171 15.54 -26.45 17.02
N ILE A 172 14.54 -25.83 16.42
CA ILE A 172 14.02 -24.52 16.85
C ILE A 172 13.30 -24.64 18.20
N GLU A 173 12.42 -25.65 18.38
CA GLU A 173 11.66 -25.83 19.60
C GLU A 173 12.55 -26.16 20.80
N ALA A 174 13.71 -26.81 20.59
CA ALA A 174 14.73 -27.00 21.62
C ALA A 174 15.30 -25.68 22.18
N THR A 175 15.16 -24.56 21.47
CA THR A 175 15.53 -23.20 21.94
C THR A 175 14.38 -22.49 22.67
N GLY A 176 13.23 -23.16 22.84
CA GLY A 176 12.01 -22.58 23.42
C GLY A 176 11.24 -21.64 22.47
N VAL A 177 11.54 -21.65 21.17
CA VAL A 177 10.78 -20.90 20.16
C VAL A 177 9.71 -21.80 19.55
N THR A 178 8.45 -21.39 19.57
CA THR A 178 7.34 -22.15 18.99
C THR A 178 7.42 -22.14 17.47
N VAL A 179 7.24 -23.31 16.82
CA VAL A 179 7.04 -23.43 15.38
C VAL A 179 5.55 -23.65 15.10
N PHE A 180 4.88 -22.65 14.51
CA PHE A 180 3.44 -22.71 14.22
C PHE A 180 3.11 -23.60 13.03
N GLY A 181 4.00 -23.69 12.05
CA GLY A 181 3.80 -24.48 10.86
C GLY A 181 4.82 -24.19 9.78
N HIS A 182 4.55 -24.68 8.57
CA HIS A 182 5.42 -24.44 7.43
C HIS A 182 4.66 -24.41 6.11
N ILE A 183 5.30 -23.79 5.11
CA ILE A 183 4.95 -23.86 3.69
C ILE A 183 6.15 -24.41 2.94
N PRO A 184 6.06 -25.58 2.28
CA PRO A 184 7.17 -26.14 1.53
C PRO A 184 7.51 -25.30 0.29
N GLU A 185 8.67 -25.54 -0.25
CA GLU A 185 9.06 -24.97 -1.54
C GLU A 185 8.17 -25.55 -2.64
N THR A 186 7.39 -24.67 -3.26
CA THR A 186 6.41 -25.04 -4.27
C THR A 186 6.45 -23.98 -5.38
N PRO A 187 6.86 -24.34 -6.60
CA PRO A 187 6.98 -23.36 -7.71
C PRO A 187 5.72 -22.54 -7.96
N GLU A 188 4.54 -23.15 -7.77
CA GLU A 188 3.25 -22.50 -7.95
C GLU A 188 2.99 -21.39 -6.91
N PHE A 189 3.67 -21.42 -5.75
CA PHE A 189 3.56 -20.40 -4.72
C PHE A 189 4.51 -19.22 -4.92
N ALA A 190 5.35 -19.25 -5.96
CA ALA A 190 6.24 -18.15 -6.28
C ALA A 190 5.46 -16.96 -6.84
N ILE A 191 5.29 -15.92 -6.04
CA ILE A 191 4.67 -14.66 -6.45
C ILE A 191 5.74 -13.83 -7.18
N LYS A 192 5.59 -13.68 -8.51
CA LYS A 192 6.51 -12.88 -9.32
C LYS A 192 6.22 -11.40 -9.10
N GLU A 193 7.01 -10.73 -8.27
CA GLU A 193 6.81 -9.35 -7.81
C GLU A 193 6.77 -8.29 -8.94
N ARG A 194 7.43 -8.54 -10.08
CA ARG A 194 7.65 -7.51 -11.11
C ARG A 194 6.64 -7.47 -12.26
N HIS A 195 5.62 -8.34 -12.25
CA HIS A 195 4.73 -8.48 -13.42
C HIS A 195 3.25 -8.38 -13.03
N LEU A 196 2.94 -7.72 -11.92
CA LEU A 196 1.57 -7.60 -11.39
C LEU A 196 0.61 -6.87 -12.32
N GLY A 197 1.07 -5.90 -13.09
CA GLY A 197 0.25 -5.28 -14.15
C GLY A 197 -0.21 -6.27 -15.21
N LEU A 198 0.59 -7.30 -15.50
CA LEU A 198 0.24 -8.38 -16.46
C LEU A 198 -0.45 -9.57 -15.79
N SER A 199 -0.12 -9.89 -14.53
CA SER A 199 -0.70 -11.05 -13.83
C SER A 199 -2.03 -10.73 -13.14
N LEU A 200 -2.38 -9.48 -12.92
CA LEU A 200 -3.71 -9.07 -12.47
C LEU A 200 -4.78 -9.28 -13.56
N GLN A 201 -4.39 -9.34 -14.84
CA GLN A 201 -5.27 -9.82 -15.93
C GLN A 201 -5.54 -11.33 -15.85
N GLY A 202 -4.64 -12.13 -15.26
CA GLY A 202 -4.88 -13.53 -14.90
C GLY A 202 -5.83 -13.60 -13.73
N SER A 203 -7.09 -13.42 -14.03
CA SER A 203 -8.31 -13.63 -13.25
C SER A 203 -8.17 -13.57 -11.70
N ILE A 204 -9.08 -12.84 -11.07
CA ILE A 204 -9.39 -12.90 -9.61
C ILE A 204 -9.46 -14.36 -9.12
N LYS A 205 -9.97 -15.29 -9.94
CA LYS A 205 -9.97 -16.74 -9.71
C LYS A 205 -8.57 -17.31 -9.45
N THR A 206 -7.53 -16.87 -10.15
CA THR A 206 -6.18 -17.41 -9.99
C THR A 206 -5.55 -17.05 -8.64
N ILE A 207 -5.71 -15.82 -8.14
CA ILE A 207 -5.16 -15.41 -6.83
C ILE A 207 -5.94 -16.07 -5.69
N SER A 208 -7.27 -16.15 -5.79
CA SER A 208 -8.09 -16.85 -4.79
C SER A 208 -7.77 -18.33 -4.73
N SER A 209 -7.63 -19.03 -5.87
CA SER A 209 -7.26 -20.45 -5.90
C SER A 209 -5.84 -20.69 -5.40
N LEU A 210 -4.91 -19.78 -5.68
CA LEU A 210 -3.57 -19.81 -5.13
C LEU A 210 -3.59 -19.66 -3.59
N ALA A 211 -4.37 -18.70 -3.07
CA ALA A 211 -4.56 -18.51 -1.65
C ALA A 211 -5.21 -19.75 -0.99
N ASP A 212 -6.17 -20.41 -1.65
CA ASP A 212 -6.77 -21.66 -1.19
C ASP A 212 -5.73 -22.78 -1.06
N SER A 213 -4.90 -22.96 -2.08
CA SER A 213 -3.83 -23.96 -2.09
C SER A 213 -2.79 -23.68 -0.99
N MET A 214 -2.39 -22.43 -0.82
CA MET A 214 -1.48 -22.00 0.26
C MET A 214 -2.10 -22.25 1.65
N ALA A 215 -3.38 -21.94 1.83
CA ALA A 215 -4.11 -22.14 3.08
C ALA A 215 -4.22 -23.64 3.44
N LEU A 216 -4.59 -24.49 2.48
CA LEU A 216 -4.64 -25.94 2.66
C LEU A 216 -3.26 -26.50 3.01
N CYS A 217 -2.20 -25.97 2.41
CA CYS A 217 -0.84 -26.37 2.71
C CYS A 217 -0.44 -26.01 4.15
N LEU A 218 -0.64 -24.75 4.56
CA LEU A 218 -0.34 -24.29 5.92
C LEU A 218 -1.19 -25.02 6.96
N GLY A 219 -2.46 -25.29 6.67
CA GLY A 219 -3.40 -25.99 7.56
C GLY A 219 -3.02 -27.43 7.90
N LYS A 220 -2.11 -28.08 7.12
CA LYS A 220 -1.57 -29.40 7.47
C LYS A 220 -0.67 -29.37 8.71
N SER A 221 -0.14 -28.22 9.07
CA SER A 221 0.82 -28.05 10.18
C SER A 221 0.41 -26.98 11.21
N LEU A 222 -0.57 -26.13 10.90
CA LEU A 222 -1.06 -25.06 11.77
C LEU A 222 -2.54 -25.29 12.09
N ASP A 223 -2.88 -25.44 13.36
CA ASP A 223 -4.25 -25.45 13.87
C ASP A 223 -4.78 -24.01 14.01
N PRO A 224 -5.80 -23.59 13.21
CA PRO A 224 -6.32 -22.24 13.26
C PRO A 224 -6.90 -21.85 14.62
N GLY A 225 -7.54 -22.81 15.32
CA GLY A 225 -8.15 -22.57 16.62
C GLY A 225 -7.11 -22.32 17.72
N ALA A 226 -6.06 -23.14 17.76
CA ALA A 226 -4.95 -22.95 18.68
C ALA A 226 -4.20 -21.63 18.40
N PHE A 227 -3.99 -21.33 17.11
CA PHE A 227 -3.37 -20.08 16.69
C PHE A 227 -4.20 -18.88 17.17
N LEU A 228 -5.49 -18.84 16.91
CA LEU A 228 -6.37 -17.76 17.34
C LEU A 228 -6.35 -17.57 18.86
N ARG A 229 -6.44 -18.65 19.65
CA ARG A 229 -6.41 -18.56 21.11
C ARG A 229 -5.14 -17.87 21.62
N ARG A 230 -4.01 -18.02 20.94
CA ARG A 230 -2.74 -17.41 21.33
C ARG A 230 -2.67 -15.90 21.05
N PHE A 231 -3.44 -15.42 20.07
CA PHE A 231 -3.38 -14.03 19.60
C PHE A 231 -4.67 -13.24 19.88
N ARG A 232 -5.66 -13.86 20.49
CA ARG A 232 -6.89 -13.16 20.93
C ARG A 232 -6.58 -12.10 21.97
N ARG A 233 -7.24 -10.96 21.84
CA ARG A 233 -7.25 -9.91 22.86
C ARG A 233 -8.59 -9.19 22.84
N SER A 234 -8.92 -8.50 23.94
CA SER A 234 -10.09 -7.62 23.97
C SER A 234 -9.90 -6.46 22.98
N PRO A 235 -10.93 -6.10 22.23
CA PRO A 235 -10.89 -4.93 21.35
C PRO A 235 -10.49 -3.68 22.14
N ARG A 236 -9.61 -2.87 21.57
CA ARG A 236 -9.29 -1.57 22.15
C ARG A 236 -10.36 -0.59 21.75
N HIS A 237 -11.01 0.02 22.73
CA HIS A 237 -11.93 1.12 22.45
C HIS A 237 -11.11 2.37 22.09
N VAL A 238 -11.20 2.81 20.84
CA VAL A 238 -10.56 4.03 20.36
C VAL A 238 -11.64 4.83 19.63
N PRO A 239 -11.77 6.14 19.88
CA PRO A 239 -12.74 6.96 19.15
C PRO A 239 -12.55 6.84 17.66
N ALA A 240 -13.65 6.72 16.92
CA ALA A 240 -13.61 6.62 15.46
C ALA A 240 -12.85 7.80 14.84
N LEU A 241 -12.10 7.52 13.78
CA LEU A 241 -11.57 8.58 12.93
C LEU A 241 -12.77 9.29 12.28
N VAL A 242 -13.16 10.45 12.77
CA VAL A 242 -14.17 11.36 12.22
C VAL A 242 -15.37 10.69 11.49
N GLU A 243 -16.60 11.08 11.81
CA GLU A 243 -17.82 10.58 11.17
C GLU A 243 -17.85 10.89 9.67
N VAL A 244 -18.40 9.96 8.88
CA VAL A 244 -18.65 10.15 7.45
C VAL A 244 -19.83 11.10 7.29
N ARG A 245 -19.71 12.19 6.55
CA ARG A 245 -20.84 13.00 6.13
C ARG A 245 -21.76 12.16 5.23
N LYS A 246 -23.04 12.07 5.59
CA LYS A 246 -24.01 11.25 4.84
C LYS A 246 -24.43 11.88 3.50
N ASP A 247 -24.25 13.19 3.35
CA ASP A 247 -24.65 13.91 2.15
C ASP A 247 -23.43 14.21 1.28
N ALA A 248 -23.18 13.36 0.29
CA ALA A 248 -22.17 13.61 -0.74
C ALA A 248 -22.60 14.83 -1.57
N ARG A 249 -21.71 15.85 -1.64
CA ARG A 249 -22.00 17.11 -2.33
C ARG A 249 -21.30 17.24 -3.66
N VAL A 250 -20.28 16.42 -3.90
CA VAL A 250 -19.45 16.46 -5.12
C VAL A 250 -19.08 15.06 -5.56
N ARG A 251 -18.98 14.85 -6.87
CA ARG A 251 -18.56 13.58 -7.46
C ARG A 251 -17.10 13.70 -7.89
N ILE A 252 -16.23 12.94 -7.23
CA ILE A 252 -14.81 12.87 -7.60
C ILE A 252 -14.56 11.58 -8.37
N GLY A 253 -14.17 11.73 -9.64
CA GLY A 253 -13.75 10.61 -10.47
C GLY A 253 -12.37 10.11 -10.01
N VAL A 254 -12.28 8.80 -9.73
CA VAL A 254 -11.02 8.15 -9.36
C VAL A 254 -10.64 7.17 -10.45
N ALA A 255 -9.48 7.34 -11.08
CA ALA A 255 -8.99 6.44 -12.11
C ALA A 255 -8.77 5.04 -11.51
N ALA A 256 -9.52 4.04 -11.94
CA ALA A 256 -9.53 2.71 -11.35
C ALA A 256 -9.66 1.63 -12.41
N ASP A 257 -8.53 1.25 -12.99
CA ASP A 257 -8.41 0.15 -13.94
C ASP A 257 -7.04 -0.55 -13.79
N PHE A 258 -6.67 -1.36 -14.75
CA PHE A 258 -5.38 -2.07 -14.72
C PHE A 258 -4.16 -1.16 -14.80
N ALA A 259 -4.31 0.04 -15.40
CA ALA A 259 -3.23 1.03 -15.53
C ALA A 259 -3.11 1.92 -14.28
N PHE A 260 -4.22 2.12 -13.54
CA PHE A 260 -4.31 3.05 -12.40
C PHE A 260 -4.98 2.39 -11.22
N ASN A 261 -4.19 1.85 -10.29
CA ASN A 261 -4.70 1.10 -9.13
C ASN A 261 -3.88 1.31 -7.85
N PHE A 262 -2.95 2.28 -7.83
CA PHE A 262 -2.14 2.58 -6.66
C PHE A 262 -2.75 3.71 -5.86
N TYR A 263 -3.54 3.34 -4.85
CA TYR A 263 -4.19 4.24 -3.91
C TYR A 263 -4.00 3.78 -2.48
N TYR A 264 -3.78 4.71 -1.58
CA TYR A 264 -4.07 4.46 -0.18
C TYR A 264 -5.58 4.49 0.01
N HIS A 265 -6.17 3.41 0.48
CA HIS A 265 -7.61 3.36 0.76
C HIS A 265 -8.04 4.45 1.74
N ASP A 266 -7.16 4.81 2.67
CA ASP A 266 -7.36 5.90 3.62
C ASP A 266 -7.55 7.25 2.92
N ASN A 267 -6.89 7.52 1.80
CA ASN A 267 -7.09 8.75 1.02
C ASN A 267 -8.52 8.80 0.47
N LEU A 268 -9.00 7.69 -0.09
CA LEU A 268 -10.36 7.61 -0.62
C LEU A 268 -11.41 7.73 0.49
N ASP A 269 -11.16 7.13 1.64
CA ASP A 269 -12.05 7.21 2.79
C ASP A 269 -12.07 8.62 3.40
N LEU A 270 -10.94 9.33 3.42
CA LEU A 270 -10.89 10.73 3.84
C LEU A 270 -11.63 11.66 2.89
N LEU A 271 -11.61 11.39 1.56
CA LEU A 271 -12.44 12.11 0.59
C LEU A 271 -13.94 11.88 0.85
N ARG A 272 -14.36 10.62 1.06
CA ARG A 272 -15.76 10.30 1.40
C ARG A 272 -16.21 10.99 2.69
N ARG A 273 -15.37 10.97 3.71
CA ARG A 273 -15.64 11.67 4.99
C ARG A 273 -15.73 13.18 4.84
N ALA A 274 -14.98 13.76 3.89
CA ALA A 274 -15.06 15.16 3.56
C ALA A 274 -16.32 15.55 2.76
N GLY A 275 -17.12 14.56 2.29
CA GLY A 275 -18.36 14.77 1.55
C GLY A 275 -18.24 14.53 0.04
N ALA A 276 -17.31 13.70 -0.41
CA ALA A 276 -17.22 13.28 -1.80
C ALA A 276 -17.94 11.94 -2.03
N ASP A 277 -18.65 11.85 -3.15
CA ASP A 277 -18.97 10.59 -3.80
C ASP A 277 -17.75 10.22 -4.67
N VAL A 278 -17.06 9.14 -4.29
CA VAL A 278 -15.83 8.66 -4.95
C VAL A 278 -16.22 7.61 -5.97
N VAL A 279 -16.21 8.00 -7.24
CA VAL A 279 -16.71 7.19 -8.36
C VAL A 279 -15.55 6.68 -9.21
N PRO A 280 -15.39 5.36 -9.38
CA PRO A 280 -14.34 4.83 -10.25
C PRO A 280 -14.64 5.09 -11.71
N PHE A 281 -13.60 5.36 -12.51
CA PHE A 281 -13.66 5.41 -13.96
C PHE A 281 -12.39 4.79 -14.57
N SER A 282 -12.46 4.38 -15.84
CA SER A 282 -11.32 3.79 -16.54
C SER A 282 -10.75 4.76 -17.57
N PRO A 283 -9.52 5.27 -17.39
CA PRO A 283 -8.81 6.00 -18.46
C PRO A 283 -8.54 5.17 -19.71
N VAL A 284 -8.45 3.86 -19.59
CA VAL A 284 -8.15 2.95 -20.72
C VAL A 284 -9.38 2.70 -21.58
N SER A 285 -10.56 2.55 -20.97
CA SER A 285 -11.79 2.12 -21.68
C SER A 285 -13.00 3.02 -21.48
N GLY A 286 -12.90 4.09 -20.68
CA GLY A 286 -13.97 5.08 -20.50
C GLY A 286 -14.01 6.09 -21.64
N ASP A 287 -15.10 6.84 -21.72
CA ASP A 287 -15.33 7.79 -22.82
C ASP A 287 -15.00 9.23 -22.45
N SER A 288 -15.37 9.69 -21.25
CA SER A 288 -15.30 11.08 -20.83
C SER A 288 -15.23 11.22 -19.30
N VAL A 289 -14.80 12.40 -18.84
CA VAL A 289 -14.79 12.78 -17.40
C VAL A 289 -15.82 13.88 -17.07
N ASP A 290 -16.69 14.24 -18.00
CA ASP A 290 -17.59 15.40 -17.89
C ASP A 290 -18.63 15.27 -16.77
N MET A 291 -18.87 14.05 -16.29
CA MET A 291 -19.81 13.75 -15.21
C MET A 291 -19.26 14.02 -13.80
N PHE A 292 -18.00 14.43 -13.67
CA PHE A 292 -17.32 14.62 -12.39
C PHE A 292 -17.12 16.10 -12.06
N ASP A 293 -17.09 16.41 -10.77
CA ASP A 293 -16.79 17.74 -10.24
C ASP A 293 -15.28 17.91 -9.99
N GLY A 294 -14.51 16.82 -10.07
CA GLY A 294 -13.07 16.80 -9.96
C GLY A 294 -12.50 15.39 -10.14
N LEU A 295 -11.17 15.30 -10.29
CA LEU A 295 -10.48 14.03 -10.52
C LEU A 295 -9.37 13.79 -9.50
N TYR A 296 -9.24 12.53 -9.10
CA TYR A 296 -8.06 12.00 -8.42
C TYR A 296 -7.51 10.84 -9.26
N ILE A 297 -6.34 11.06 -9.86
CA ILE A 297 -5.68 10.08 -10.72
C ILE A 297 -4.43 9.58 -10.01
N GLY A 298 -4.51 8.39 -9.42
CA GLY A 298 -3.43 7.79 -8.67
C GLY A 298 -2.33 7.20 -9.54
N GLY A 299 -1.44 6.48 -8.90
CA GLY A 299 -0.38 5.75 -9.60
C GLY A 299 -0.83 4.43 -10.20
N GLY A 300 0.14 3.72 -10.75
CA GLY A 300 -0.03 2.43 -11.39
C GLY A 300 1.07 2.17 -12.41
N TYR A 301 0.71 1.41 -13.44
CA TYR A 301 1.62 1.05 -14.54
C TYR A 301 1.10 1.56 -15.90
N PRO A 302 0.94 2.89 -16.10
CA PRO A 302 0.42 3.41 -17.37
C PRO A 302 1.32 3.06 -18.56
N GLU A 303 2.62 2.80 -18.35
CA GLU A 303 3.55 2.38 -19.39
C GLU A 303 3.20 1.03 -20.02
N LEU A 304 2.59 0.11 -19.26
CA LEU A 304 2.14 -1.19 -19.77
C LEU A 304 0.90 -1.05 -20.66
N TYR A 305 0.15 0.03 -20.49
CA TYR A 305 -1.08 0.33 -21.21
C TYR A 305 -0.97 1.60 -22.07
N ALA A 306 0.26 2.08 -22.31
CA ALA A 306 0.51 3.35 -22.97
C ALA A 306 -0.11 3.43 -24.37
N SER A 307 -0.13 2.32 -25.12
CA SER A 307 -0.78 2.25 -26.43
C SER A 307 -2.31 2.43 -26.32
N SER A 308 -2.95 1.72 -25.39
CA SER A 308 -4.39 1.82 -25.16
C SER A 308 -4.80 3.21 -24.68
N ILE A 309 -4.06 3.77 -23.71
CA ILE A 309 -4.29 5.14 -23.21
C ILE A 309 -4.13 6.15 -24.33
N SER A 310 -3.04 6.07 -25.11
CA SER A 310 -2.78 6.97 -26.24
C SER A 310 -3.82 6.85 -27.36
N GLY A 311 -4.37 5.64 -27.56
CA GLY A 311 -5.45 5.36 -28.52
C GLY A 311 -6.81 5.91 -28.09
N ASN A 312 -7.02 6.13 -26.79
CA ASN A 312 -8.26 6.69 -26.26
C ASN A 312 -8.26 8.24 -26.32
N ALA A 313 -8.30 8.75 -27.53
CA ALA A 313 -8.21 10.20 -27.78
C ALA A 313 -9.39 10.99 -27.19
N SER A 314 -10.59 10.41 -27.10
CA SER A 314 -11.76 11.05 -26.50
C SER A 314 -11.55 11.29 -25.01
N MET A 315 -11.10 10.30 -24.25
CA MET A 315 -10.78 10.42 -22.84
C MET A 315 -9.67 11.47 -22.58
N LEU A 316 -8.56 11.39 -23.33
CA LEU A 316 -7.46 12.36 -23.18
C LEU A 316 -7.90 13.79 -23.50
N SER A 317 -8.76 13.97 -24.52
CA SER A 317 -9.34 15.27 -24.87
C SER A 317 -10.31 15.78 -23.81
N SER A 318 -11.19 14.92 -23.29
CA SER A 318 -12.12 15.25 -22.22
C SER A 318 -11.37 15.71 -20.95
N MET A 319 -10.32 15.00 -20.53
CA MET A 319 -9.49 15.40 -19.37
C MET A 319 -8.85 16.77 -19.59
N ARG A 320 -8.31 17.04 -20.79
CA ARG A 320 -7.69 18.33 -21.10
C ARG A 320 -8.73 19.44 -21.03
N LYS A 321 -9.87 19.29 -21.70
CA LYS A 321 -10.95 20.27 -21.69
C LYS A 321 -11.48 20.51 -20.27
N ALA A 322 -11.62 19.45 -19.47
CA ALA A 322 -12.05 19.58 -18.08
C ALA A 322 -11.11 20.47 -17.26
N VAL A 323 -9.79 20.31 -17.42
CA VAL A 323 -8.80 21.18 -16.77
C VAL A 323 -8.83 22.60 -17.31
N GLU A 324 -8.95 22.78 -18.63
CA GLU A 324 -9.08 24.10 -19.28
C GLU A 324 -10.34 24.84 -18.79
N ASN A 325 -11.42 24.10 -18.49
CA ASN A 325 -12.66 24.62 -17.91
C ASN A 325 -12.58 24.81 -16.37
N GLY A 326 -11.41 24.59 -15.75
CA GLY A 326 -11.19 24.86 -14.33
C GLY A 326 -11.48 23.69 -13.38
N MET A 327 -11.76 22.48 -13.88
CA MET A 327 -11.99 21.30 -13.04
C MET A 327 -10.78 21.02 -12.14
N PRO A 328 -10.96 20.84 -10.82
CA PRO A 328 -9.88 20.45 -9.92
C PRO A 328 -9.38 19.03 -10.20
N VAL A 329 -8.08 18.88 -10.40
CA VAL A 329 -7.44 17.59 -10.67
C VAL A 329 -6.22 17.40 -9.77
N TYR A 330 -6.16 16.26 -9.11
CA TYR A 330 -4.96 15.80 -8.40
C TYR A 330 -4.43 14.51 -9.04
N ALA A 331 -3.15 14.50 -9.42
CA ALA A 331 -2.53 13.37 -10.10
C ALA A 331 -1.22 12.94 -9.43
N GLU A 332 -1.06 11.64 -9.21
CA GLU A 332 0.12 11.02 -8.60
C GLU A 332 0.81 10.09 -9.59
N CYS A 333 2.14 10.15 -9.68
CA CYS A 333 3.01 9.20 -10.35
C CYS A 333 2.49 8.80 -11.77
N GLY A 334 1.88 7.62 -11.91
CA GLY A 334 1.29 7.17 -13.18
C GLY A 334 0.22 8.13 -13.72
N GLY A 335 -0.64 8.66 -12.86
CA GLY A 335 -1.64 9.67 -13.22
C GLY A 335 -0.99 10.98 -13.70
N PHE A 336 0.08 11.40 -13.05
CA PHE A 336 0.87 12.54 -13.50
C PHE A 336 1.48 12.27 -14.89
N MET A 337 2.06 11.08 -15.12
CA MET A 337 2.61 10.70 -16.43
C MET A 337 1.55 10.76 -17.53
N MET A 338 0.31 10.32 -17.26
CA MET A 338 -0.80 10.39 -18.22
C MET A 338 -1.23 11.83 -18.53
N LEU A 339 -1.13 12.75 -17.57
CA LEU A 339 -1.46 14.16 -17.79
C LEU A 339 -0.34 14.97 -18.47
N CYS A 340 0.86 14.45 -18.61
CA CYS A 340 1.95 15.04 -19.38
C CYS A 340 1.65 15.04 -20.89
N ARG A 341 2.53 15.64 -21.70
CA ARG A 341 2.40 15.64 -23.18
C ARG A 341 2.67 14.27 -23.78
N LYS A 342 3.71 13.57 -23.29
CA LYS A 342 4.22 12.32 -23.87
C LYS A 342 4.77 11.39 -22.80
N LEU A 343 4.60 10.10 -23.06
CA LEU A 343 5.26 9.02 -22.34
C LEU A 343 6.15 8.22 -23.29
N GLU A 344 7.45 8.14 -22.98
CA GLU A 344 8.44 7.36 -23.75
C GLU A 344 8.74 6.02 -23.05
N VAL A 345 8.45 4.92 -23.75
CA VAL A 345 8.66 3.54 -23.28
C VAL A 345 9.59 2.84 -24.26
N GLY A 346 10.84 2.60 -23.87
CA GLY A 346 11.86 2.09 -24.79
C GLY A 346 12.10 3.07 -25.94
N SER A 347 11.88 2.62 -27.17
CA SER A 347 11.94 3.42 -28.41
C SER A 347 10.61 4.05 -28.80
N SER A 348 9.51 3.64 -28.18
CA SER A 348 8.16 4.10 -28.52
C SER A 348 7.79 5.39 -27.79
N ARG A 349 6.99 6.23 -28.46
CA ARG A 349 6.50 7.49 -27.91
C ARG A 349 4.98 7.52 -28.00
N TYR A 350 4.32 7.73 -26.88
CA TYR A 350 2.88 7.76 -26.76
C TYR A 350 2.40 9.16 -26.41
N ARG A 351 1.42 9.67 -27.15
CA ARG A 351 0.75 10.93 -26.83
C ARG A 351 -0.13 10.72 -25.60
N MET A 352 -0.06 11.65 -24.66
CA MET A 352 -0.84 11.67 -23.45
C MET A 352 -1.78 12.90 -23.41
N ALA A 353 -2.43 13.17 -22.29
CA ALA A 353 -3.44 14.23 -22.21
C ALA A 353 -2.89 15.63 -22.51
N GLY A 354 -1.63 15.93 -22.18
CA GLY A 354 -0.98 17.21 -22.47
C GLY A 354 -1.51 18.38 -21.63
N VAL A 355 -1.99 18.08 -20.42
CA VAL A 355 -2.36 19.08 -19.40
C VAL A 355 -1.11 19.78 -18.87
N PHE A 356 -0.05 18.99 -18.61
CA PHE A 356 1.23 19.52 -18.17
C PHE A 356 2.23 19.56 -19.33
N ASP A 357 2.94 20.69 -19.44
CA ASP A 357 4.00 20.88 -20.43
C ASP A 357 5.27 20.13 -20.02
N ALA A 358 5.18 18.81 -20.03
CA ALA A 358 6.25 17.90 -19.67
C ALA A 358 6.22 16.63 -20.53
N SER A 359 7.38 16.02 -20.70
CA SER A 359 7.50 14.68 -21.29
C SER A 359 8.21 13.76 -20.32
N VAL A 360 7.76 12.53 -20.24
CA VAL A 360 8.26 11.54 -19.31
C VAL A 360 8.90 10.38 -20.06
N LYS A 361 10.05 9.90 -19.61
CA LYS A 361 10.74 8.73 -20.14
C LYS A 361 10.97 7.70 -19.04
N LEU A 362 10.71 6.45 -19.34
CA LEU A 362 11.06 5.35 -18.44
C LEU A 362 12.58 5.17 -18.33
N THR A 363 13.04 4.79 -17.15
CA THR A 363 14.43 4.54 -16.82
C THR A 363 14.60 3.17 -16.15
N ARG A 364 15.84 2.70 -16.04
CA ARG A 364 16.16 1.47 -15.29
C ARG A 364 16.45 1.74 -13.81
N SER A 365 16.77 2.98 -13.46
CA SER A 365 17.08 3.37 -12.09
C SER A 365 15.84 3.93 -11.42
N PRO A 366 15.41 3.40 -10.26
CA PRO A 366 14.27 3.89 -9.54
C PRO A 366 14.58 5.18 -8.77
N ALA A 367 13.61 6.08 -8.70
CA ALA A 367 13.52 7.05 -7.64
C ALA A 367 12.65 6.44 -6.53
N ILE A 368 13.23 6.28 -5.33
CA ILE A 368 12.55 5.61 -4.22
C ILE A 368 12.82 6.30 -2.89
N GLY A 369 11.83 6.33 -2.03
CA GLY A 369 11.97 6.69 -0.62
C GLY A 369 10.90 7.65 -0.12
N TYR A 370 10.90 7.82 1.17
CA TYR A 370 9.99 8.72 1.87
C TYR A 370 10.30 10.20 1.62
N ARG A 371 9.24 11.01 1.56
CA ARG A 371 9.31 12.45 1.31
C ARG A 371 8.50 13.25 2.31
N LYS A 372 9.10 14.32 2.84
CA LYS A 372 8.39 15.43 3.47
C LYS A 372 8.08 16.44 2.39
N VAL A 373 6.87 16.95 2.37
CA VAL A 373 6.37 17.83 1.32
C VAL A 373 5.76 19.07 1.93
N ARG A 374 6.02 20.23 1.31
CA ARG A 374 5.35 21.50 1.65
C ARG A 374 4.88 22.17 0.37
N THR A 375 3.62 22.55 0.33
CA THR A 375 3.08 23.28 -0.83
C THR A 375 3.75 24.65 -0.97
N SER A 376 4.22 24.96 -2.17
CA SER A 376 4.88 26.24 -2.55
C SER A 376 3.89 27.21 -3.19
N ALA A 377 2.78 26.71 -3.73
CA ALA A 377 1.72 27.45 -4.37
C ALA A 377 0.35 26.99 -3.86
N ALA A 378 -0.69 27.73 -4.15
CA ALA A 378 -2.07 27.28 -4.01
C ALA A 378 -2.36 26.21 -5.07
N THR A 379 -3.04 25.14 -4.68
CA THR A 379 -3.43 24.00 -5.52
C THR A 379 -4.79 23.49 -5.06
N PRO A 380 -5.45 22.56 -5.76
CA PRO A 380 -6.66 21.91 -5.26
C PRO A 380 -6.48 21.24 -3.88
N LEU A 381 -5.25 20.88 -3.52
CA LEU A 381 -4.93 20.32 -2.19
C LEU A 381 -4.86 21.38 -1.09
N GLY A 382 -4.92 22.67 -1.45
CA GLY A 382 -4.99 23.79 -0.53
C GLY A 382 -3.98 24.90 -0.78
N ARG A 383 -3.88 25.81 0.22
CA ARG A 383 -3.03 26.98 0.15
C ARG A 383 -1.53 26.65 0.23
N LYS A 384 -0.69 27.61 -0.14
CA LYS A 384 0.75 27.58 0.13
C LYS A 384 1.05 27.36 1.62
N GLY A 385 2.07 26.57 1.92
CA GLY A 385 2.59 26.34 3.26
C GLY A 385 2.04 25.10 3.98
N LEU A 386 1.16 24.31 3.35
CA LEU A 386 0.69 23.06 3.94
C LEU A 386 1.79 21.99 3.90
N ASN A 387 1.94 21.28 5.00
CA ASN A 387 2.85 20.15 5.10
C ASN A 387 2.09 18.86 4.84
N ALA A 388 2.74 17.93 4.13
CA ALA A 388 2.28 16.57 3.89
C ALA A 388 3.46 15.60 3.97
N ARG A 389 3.16 14.31 3.99
CA ARG A 389 4.16 13.24 3.85
C ARG A 389 3.67 12.22 2.84
N GLY A 390 4.62 11.64 2.15
CA GLY A 390 4.36 10.64 1.15
C GLY A 390 5.64 9.89 0.82
N HIS A 391 5.64 9.25 -0.32
CA HIS A 391 6.80 8.57 -0.87
C HIS A 391 6.87 8.75 -2.37
N GLU A 392 8.01 8.42 -2.95
CA GLU A 392 8.23 8.22 -4.37
C GLU A 392 8.59 6.77 -4.61
N PHE A 393 8.06 6.19 -5.67
CA PHE A 393 8.50 4.91 -6.21
C PHE A 393 8.15 4.84 -7.69
N HIS A 394 9.08 5.22 -8.55
CA HIS A 394 8.90 5.20 -10.00
C HIS A 394 10.21 4.94 -10.75
N TYR A 395 10.09 4.37 -11.94
CA TYR A 395 11.18 4.15 -12.89
C TYR A 395 11.04 5.13 -14.07
N ALA A 396 10.89 6.41 -13.77
CA ALA A 396 10.63 7.44 -14.76
C ALA A 396 11.40 8.72 -14.45
N ARG A 397 11.64 9.54 -15.48
CA ARG A 397 12.21 10.88 -15.35
C ARG A 397 11.56 11.84 -16.34
N LEU A 398 11.56 13.10 -16.01
CA LEU A 398 11.23 14.16 -16.95
C LEU A 398 12.34 14.30 -18.00
N THR A 399 11.96 14.49 -19.26
CA THR A 399 12.89 14.76 -20.37
C THR A 399 12.84 16.23 -20.82
N THR A 400 11.76 16.92 -20.49
CA THR A 400 11.56 18.35 -20.74
C THR A 400 10.97 18.96 -19.48
N ASP A 401 11.78 19.61 -18.68
CA ASP A 401 11.36 20.49 -17.59
C ASP A 401 12.36 21.66 -17.56
N THR A 402 11.98 22.76 -18.18
CA THR A 402 12.78 23.99 -18.24
C THR A 402 12.37 24.99 -17.17
N ARG A 403 11.44 24.61 -16.26
CA ARG A 403 10.90 25.52 -15.27
C ARG A 403 11.85 25.66 -14.10
N ASP A 404 11.87 26.90 -13.60
CA ASP A 404 12.60 27.24 -12.39
C ASP A 404 12.06 26.46 -11.17
N GLU A 405 12.92 26.01 -10.28
CA GLU A 405 12.53 25.28 -9.06
C GLU A 405 11.54 26.05 -8.20
N ALA A 406 11.62 27.39 -8.20
CA ALA A 406 10.71 28.28 -7.50
C ALA A 406 9.27 28.22 -7.99
N SER A 407 9.04 27.84 -9.25
CA SER A 407 7.70 27.74 -9.86
C SER A 407 7.00 26.41 -9.58
N LYS A 408 7.69 25.44 -8.99
CA LYS A 408 7.14 24.10 -8.71
C LYS A 408 6.21 24.14 -7.49
N PRO A 409 5.08 23.41 -7.53
CA PRO A 409 4.04 23.49 -6.49
C PRO A 409 4.45 22.86 -5.15
N PHE A 410 5.48 22.01 -5.14
CA PHE A 410 5.93 21.32 -3.95
C PHE A 410 7.42 21.56 -3.68
N LYS A 411 7.76 21.87 -2.44
CA LYS A 411 9.10 21.70 -1.88
C LYS A 411 9.17 20.34 -1.22
N VAL A 412 10.19 19.56 -1.57
CA VAL A 412 10.31 18.14 -1.19
C VAL A 412 11.64 17.88 -0.52
N TRP A 413 11.62 17.24 0.63
CA TRP A 413 12.80 16.78 1.36
C TRP A 413 12.80 15.26 1.46
N LYS A 414 13.96 14.64 1.36
CA LYS A 414 14.13 13.25 1.80
C LYS A 414 13.79 13.16 3.30
N ALA A 415 13.37 11.96 3.76
CA ALA A 415 12.92 11.77 5.14
C ALA A 415 13.87 12.31 6.20
N GLU A 416 15.19 12.11 6.05
CA GLU A 416 16.25 12.57 6.94
C GLU A 416 17.09 13.72 6.33
N GLY A 417 16.78 14.14 5.10
CA GLY A 417 17.48 15.22 4.41
C GLY A 417 17.13 16.60 4.90
N LYS A 418 18.11 17.52 4.81
CA LYS A 418 17.93 18.96 5.10
C LYS A 418 17.68 19.76 3.83
N GLU A 419 18.26 19.33 2.71
CA GLU A 419 18.09 19.96 1.41
C GLU A 419 16.74 19.60 0.79
N HIS A 420 16.16 20.52 0.03
CA HIS A 420 14.92 20.32 -0.69
C HIS A 420 15.13 20.53 -2.20
N SER A 421 14.26 19.92 -2.97
CA SER A 421 14.07 20.20 -4.40
C SER A 421 12.64 20.64 -4.65
N GLY A 422 12.44 21.35 -5.77
CA GLY A 422 11.11 21.59 -6.29
C GLY A 422 10.57 20.36 -7.00
N GLU A 423 9.26 20.07 -6.88
CA GLU A 423 8.60 18.94 -7.52
C GLU A 423 7.20 19.29 -8.00
N GLY A 424 6.76 18.62 -9.06
CA GLY A 424 5.40 18.67 -9.57
C GLY A 424 5.11 19.81 -10.56
N PHE A 425 3.87 19.80 -11.05
CA PHE A 425 3.34 20.73 -12.08
C PHE A 425 1.97 21.24 -11.65
N VAL A 426 1.67 22.48 -12.03
CA VAL A 426 0.35 23.09 -11.92
C VAL A 426 -0.07 23.60 -13.29
N SER A 427 -1.34 23.40 -13.67
CA SER A 427 -2.00 23.95 -14.84
C SER A 427 -3.44 24.27 -14.46
N GLY A 428 -3.80 25.54 -14.36
CA GLY A 428 -5.10 25.91 -13.80
C GLY A 428 -5.34 25.31 -12.42
N ASN A 429 -6.44 24.58 -12.28
CA ASN A 429 -6.80 23.82 -11.09
C ASN A 429 -6.28 22.36 -11.08
N ALA A 430 -5.33 22.01 -11.94
CA ALA A 430 -4.70 20.69 -11.92
C ALA A 430 -3.32 20.76 -11.26
N VAL A 431 -3.02 19.78 -10.40
CA VAL A 431 -1.69 19.56 -9.82
C VAL A 431 -1.28 18.10 -9.96
N GLY A 432 -0.04 17.86 -10.38
CA GLY A 432 0.50 16.51 -10.53
C GLY A 432 1.98 16.44 -10.20
N SER A 433 2.44 15.29 -9.73
CA SER A 433 3.83 15.00 -9.39
C SER A 433 4.10 13.51 -9.35
N PHE A 434 5.36 13.10 -9.20
CA PHE A 434 5.69 11.68 -8.93
C PHE A 434 5.44 11.25 -7.48
N LEU A 435 5.04 12.17 -6.61
CA LEU A 435 4.77 11.90 -5.22
C LEU A 435 3.45 11.14 -5.04
N HIS A 436 3.47 10.16 -4.14
CA HIS A 436 2.27 9.56 -3.57
C HIS A 436 2.05 10.13 -2.16
N LEU A 437 1.08 11.01 -1.99
CA LEU A 437 0.79 11.64 -0.70
C LEU A 437 -0.19 10.79 0.11
N HIS A 438 0.11 10.60 1.38
CA HIS A 438 -0.84 10.00 2.31
C HIS A 438 -1.67 11.09 3.00
N PHE A 439 -2.96 11.17 2.72
CA PHE A 439 -3.82 12.22 3.29
C PHE A 439 -3.96 12.12 4.81
N GLY A 440 -3.74 10.93 5.39
CA GLY A 440 -3.64 10.76 6.84
C GLY A 440 -2.47 11.54 7.47
N SER A 441 -1.46 11.97 6.69
CA SER A 441 -0.40 12.87 7.15
C SER A 441 -0.91 14.29 7.42
N ASN A 442 -1.93 14.70 6.68
CA ASN A 442 -2.63 15.97 6.81
C ASN A 442 -4.05 15.84 6.23
N PRO A 443 -5.06 15.49 7.04
CA PRO A 443 -6.43 15.27 6.56
C PRO A 443 -7.09 16.49 5.89
N SER A 444 -6.53 17.70 6.08
CA SER A 444 -7.04 18.89 5.40
C SER A 444 -6.88 18.83 3.87
N LEU A 445 -5.95 18.01 3.34
CA LEU A 445 -5.77 17.83 1.90
C LEU A 445 -7.04 17.30 1.24
N ALA A 446 -7.66 16.27 1.82
CA ALA A 446 -8.93 15.72 1.33
C ALA A 446 -10.05 16.77 1.39
N GLY A 447 -10.19 17.47 2.51
CA GLY A 447 -11.19 18.53 2.67
C GLY A 447 -10.99 19.70 1.71
N ASN A 448 -9.74 20.03 1.37
CA ASN A 448 -9.42 21.08 0.41
C ASN A 448 -9.82 20.66 -1.02
N LEU A 449 -9.47 19.44 -1.43
CA LEU A 449 -9.84 18.92 -2.75
C LEU A 449 -11.37 18.90 -2.90
N VAL A 450 -12.10 18.40 -1.90
CA VAL A 450 -13.58 18.39 -1.90
C VAL A 450 -14.15 19.80 -2.00
N ARG A 451 -13.57 20.79 -1.29
CA ARG A 451 -14.01 22.20 -1.40
C ARG A 451 -13.74 22.78 -2.79
N ALA A 452 -12.59 22.50 -3.37
CA ALA A 452 -12.27 22.93 -4.74
C ALA A 452 -13.29 22.38 -5.74
N CYS A 453 -13.62 21.07 -5.64
CA CYS A 453 -14.64 20.43 -6.47
C CYS A 453 -16.04 21.06 -6.26
N SER A 454 -16.40 21.36 -5.00
CA SER A 454 -17.69 22.03 -4.70
C SER A 454 -17.77 23.45 -5.24
N SER A 455 -16.65 24.16 -5.37
CA SER A 455 -16.62 25.48 -5.97
C SER A 455 -16.77 25.41 -7.50
N TYR A 456 -16.18 24.41 -8.13
CA TYR A 456 -16.27 24.16 -9.58
C TYR A 456 -17.70 23.73 -9.97
N SER A 457 -18.32 22.82 -9.22
CA SER A 457 -19.68 22.32 -9.49
C SER A 457 -20.77 23.41 -9.42
N ARG A 458 -20.46 24.57 -8.82
CA ARG A 458 -21.40 25.71 -8.70
C ARG A 458 -21.15 26.81 -9.74
N SER A 459 -20.03 26.74 -10.46
CA SER A 459 -19.67 27.68 -11.54
C SER A 459 -20.18 27.19 -12.89
#